data_843b29ff4d81c9d2304095253f3f48a4
#
_entry.id   843b29ff4d81c9d2304095253f3f48a4
#
_cell.length_a   1.000
_cell.length_b   1.000
_cell.length_c   1.000
_cell.angle_alpha   90.00
_cell.angle_beta   90.00
_cell.angle_gamma   90.00
#
_symmetry.space_group_name_H-M   'P 1'
#
loop_
_entity.id
_entity.type
_entity.pdbx_description
1 polymer ?
#
loop_
_entity_poly.entity_id
_entity_poly.type
_entity_poly.pdbx_seq_one_letter_code
_entity_poly.pdbx_strand_id
1 'polypeptide(L)'
;MKNYVTVMMVTLVMTGCDKPDALAPFSPEMASFSSEFNFDPLRGPVKNFTQKLVNDSGEVETEVNGTLSQEGCFETLNYSDKPSNSHLALVLDANYYLDAISREKRIRLQGKCQLAELPAVGMVYETNDREFVVKGHTSEVSTTYRYDDEGYPLGKTSKTKDAELSTVATPSDTRKKHDYSSVTTLNSKVIDTAKQSCEYDRHLNPSSCVLEITDASVTPPVLHKFTIQNEINYY
;
A
#
# COMPACT_ATOMS: atom_id res chain seq x y z
N MET A 1 73.33 -18.52 27.83
CA MET A 1 71.94 -18.82 28.11
C MET A 1 71.09 -17.77 27.38
N LYS A 2 70.46 -18.15 26.26
CA LYS A 2 69.61 -17.26 25.44
C LYS A 2 68.13 -17.57 25.79
N ASN A 3 67.45 -16.59 26.41
CA ASN A 3 66.04 -16.68 26.70
C ASN A 3 65.25 -16.26 25.45
N TYR A 4 64.47 -17.18 24.88
CA TYR A 4 63.49 -16.87 23.86
C TYR A 4 62.15 -16.56 24.55
N VAL A 5 61.68 -15.33 24.41
CA VAL A 5 60.33 -14.91 24.82
C VAL A 5 59.41 -15.17 23.63
N THR A 6 58.53 -16.16 23.74
CA THR A 6 57.48 -16.45 22.74
C THR A 6 56.31 -15.55 23.01
N VAL A 7 56.06 -14.55 22.12
CA VAL A 7 54.85 -13.72 22.14
C VAL A 7 53.74 -14.46 21.47
N MET A 8 52.76 -14.85 22.25
CA MET A 8 51.54 -15.52 21.77
C MET A 8 50.54 -14.43 21.32
N MET A 9 50.35 -14.30 20.02
CA MET A 9 49.45 -13.32 19.41
C MET A 9 48.00 -13.95 19.44
N VAL A 10 47.17 -13.46 20.37
CA VAL A 10 45.73 -13.86 20.43
C VAL A 10 44.98 -13.01 19.39
N THR A 11 44.59 -13.65 18.28
CA THR A 11 43.67 -13.04 17.31
C THR A 11 42.25 -13.13 17.88
N LEU A 12 41.69 -11.97 18.29
CA LEU A 12 40.27 -11.83 18.58
C LEU A 12 39.52 -11.88 17.25
N VAL A 13 38.82 -12.97 16.98
CA VAL A 13 37.81 -13.08 15.92
C VAL A 13 36.56 -12.36 16.43
N MET A 14 36.34 -11.13 15.99
CA MET A 14 35.07 -10.44 16.18
C MET A 14 34.02 -11.09 15.28
N THR A 15 33.24 -12.05 15.80
CA THR A 15 31.99 -12.49 15.16
C THR A 15 31.02 -11.34 15.29
N GLY A 16 30.92 -10.51 14.29
CA GLY A 16 29.82 -9.55 14.14
C GLY A 16 28.53 -10.36 14.05
N CYS A 17 27.69 -10.28 15.07
CA CYS A 17 26.28 -10.65 14.93
C CYS A 17 25.65 -9.61 14.00
N ASP A 18 25.48 -9.95 12.75
CA ASP A 18 24.58 -9.23 11.86
C ASP A 18 23.17 -9.31 12.49
N LYS A 19 22.78 -8.24 13.19
CA LYS A 19 21.37 -8.07 13.54
C LYS A 19 20.63 -8.02 12.21
N PRO A 20 19.58 -8.83 12.03
CA PRO A 20 18.75 -8.69 10.84
C PRO A 20 18.33 -7.21 10.74
N ASP A 21 18.61 -6.59 9.60
CA ASP A 21 18.25 -5.20 9.37
C ASP A 21 16.77 -5.00 9.74
N ALA A 22 16.52 -3.99 10.57
CA ALA A 22 15.16 -3.66 10.95
C ALA A 22 14.39 -3.32 9.67
N LEU A 23 13.26 -3.99 9.47
CA LEU A 23 12.41 -3.72 8.30
C LEU A 23 11.99 -2.26 8.30
N ALA A 24 12.09 -1.63 7.14
CA ALA A 24 11.54 -0.28 6.96
C ALA A 24 10.02 -0.31 7.16
N PRO A 25 9.44 0.63 7.92
CA PRO A 25 8.00 0.78 8.02
C PRO A 25 7.42 1.23 6.67
N PHE A 26 6.09 1.11 6.51
CA PHE A 26 5.39 1.74 5.40
C PHE A 26 5.33 3.26 5.63
N SER A 27 5.64 4.04 4.60
CA SER A 27 5.53 5.49 4.71
C SER A 27 4.07 5.93 4.74
N PRO A 28 3.75 7.06 5.42
CA PRO A 28 2.39 7.59 5.44
C PRO A 28 1.83 7.86 4.04
N GLU A 29 2.67 8.34 3.11
CA GLU A 29 2.29 8.59 1.73
C GLU A 29 1.92 7.31 1.00
N MET A 30 2.81 6.31 1.03
CA MET A 30 2.57 5.02 0.37
C MET A 30 1.31 4.35 0.93
N ALA A 31 1.15 4.30 2.25
CA ALA A 31 0.01 3.68 2.90
C ALA A 31 -1.31 4.43 2.62
N SER A 32 -1.29 5.76 2.57
CA SER A 32 -2.47 6.56 2.30
C SER A 32 -2.90 6.47 0.84
N PHE A 33 -1.94 6.58 -0.09
CA PHE A 33 -2.22 6.44 -1.53
C PHE A 33 -2.67 5.02 -1.89
N SER A 34 -2.04 3.99 -1.31
CA SER A 34 -2.47 2.60 -1.54
C SER A 34 -3.91 2.36 -1.07
N SER A 35 -4.30 2.92 0.06
CA SER A 35 -5.67 2.84 0.59
C SER A 35 -6.68 3.59 -0.27
N GLU A 36 -6.28 4.71 -0.89
CA GLU A 36 -7.15 5.53 -1.73
C GLU A 36 -7.31 4.95 -3.13
N PHE A 37 -6.21 4.47 -3.73
CA PHE A 37 -6.19 3.95 -5.11
C PHE A 37 -6.18 2.41 -5.20
N ASN A 38 -6.43 1.70 -4.07
CA ASN A 38 -6.58 0.25 -4.00
C ASN A 38 -5.45 -0.55 -4.65
N PHE A 39 -4.21 -0.30 -4.22
CA PHE A 39 -3.05 -1.12 -4.57
C PHE A 39 -2.29 -1.56 -3.31
N ASP A 40 -1.44 -2.57 -3.41
CA ASP A 40 -0.65 -3.05 -2.28
C ASP A 40 0.45 -2.05 -1.91
N PRO A 41 0.53 -1.58 -0.64
CA PRO A 41 1.56 -0.65 -0.22
C PRO A 41 2.94 -1.29 -0.25
N LEU A 42 3.97 -0.53 -0.56
CA LEU A 42 5.35 -0.97 -0.60
C LEU A 42 6.18 -0.28 0.49
N ARG A 43 7.20 -0.97 1.02
CA ARG A 43 8.10 -0.46 2.05
C ARG A 43 9.51 -0.24 1.53
N GLY A 44 10.29 0.57 2.25
CA GLY A 44 11.68 0.85 1.93
C GLY A 44 11.86 1.93 0.87
N PRO A 45 13.08 2.08 0.34
CA PRO A 45 13.43 3.18 -0.56
C PRO A 45 13.01 2.89 -2.01
N VAL A 46 11.71 2.72 -2.23
CA VAL A 46 11.15 2.46 -3.57
C VAL A 46 11.38 3.67 -4.45
N LYS A 47 11.95 3.44 -5.63
CA LYS A 47 12.17 4.46 -6.66
C LYS A 47 11.04 4.51 -7.67
N ASN A 48 10.65 3.35 -8.19
CA ASN A 48 9.48 3.19 -9.03
C ASN A 48 8.93 1.78 -8.91
N PHE A 49 7.66 1.64 -9.25
CA PHE A 49 7.00 0.33 -9.26
C PHE A 49 5.92 0.28 -10.34
N THR A 50 5.61 -0.95 -10.74
CA THR A 50 4.41 -1.30 -11.50
C THR A 50 3.73 -2.46 -10.80
N GLN A 51 2.43 -2.35 -10.53
CA GLN A 51 1.60 -3.40 -9.96
C GLN A 51 0.44 -3.69 -10.90
N LYS A 52 0.22 -4.96 -11.23
CA LYS A 52 -0.85 -5.42 -12.12
C LYS A 52 -1.71 -6.44 -11.42
N LEU A 53 -3.02 -6.26 -11.49
CA LEU A 53 -4.01 -7.26 -11.14
C LEU A 53 -4.44 -7.99 -12.42
N VAL A 54 -4.18 -9.28 -12.48
CA VAL A 54 -4.40 -10.13 -13.66
C VAL A 54 -5.45 -11.18 -13.30
N ASN A 55 -6.49 -11.31 -14.11
CA ASN A 55 -7.54 -12.30 -13.91
C ASN A 55 -7.13 -13.70 -14.40
N ASP A 56 -7.98 -14.72 -14.18
CA ASP A 56 -7.72 -16.11 -14.56
C ASP A 56 -7.55 -16.33 -16.07
N SER A 57 -8.04 -15.41 -16.91
CA SER A 57 -7.84 -15.47 -18.38
C SER A 57 -6.51 -14.84 -18.82
N GLY A 58 -5.73 -14.29 -17.88
CA GLY A 58 -4.46 -13.62 -18.16
C GLY A 58 -4.61 -12.16 -18.60
N GLU A 59 -5.79 -11.58 -18.46
CA GLU A 59 -6.03 -10.17 -18.78
C GLU A 59 -5.72 -9.28 -17.60
N VAL A 60 -5.02 -8.16 -17.85
CA VAL A 60 -4.80 -7.13 -16.83
C VAL A 60 -6.10 -6.36 -16.62
N GLU A 61 -6.63 -6.41 -15.40
CA GLU A 61 -7.82 -5.65 -15.00
C GLU A 61 -7.45 -4.30 -14.44
N THR A 62 -6.48 -4.26 -13.53
CA THR A 62 -6.01 -3.01 -12.93
C THR A 62 -4.49 -2.91 -13.07
N GLU A 63 -4.00 -1.73 -13.40
CA GLU A 63 -2.57 -1.43 -13.41
C GLU A 63 -2.31 -0.12 -12.69
N VAL A 64 -1.34 -0.15 -11.77
CA VAL A 64 -0.85 1.02 -11.05
C VAL A 64 0.65 1.10 -11.24
N ASN A 65 1.15 2.26 -11.62
CA ASN A 65 2.58 2.52 -11.65
C ASN A 65 2.89 3.90 -11.08
N GLY A 66 4.01 3.99 -10.39
CA GLY A 66 4.43 5.21 -9.74
C GLY A 66 5.93 5.38 -9.73
N THR A 67 6.37 6.63 -9.74
CA THR A 67 7.73 7.04 -9.43
C THR A 67 7.72 7.84 -8.13
N LEU A 68 8.71 7.61 -7.28
CA LEU A 68 8.84 8.29 -5.99
C LEU A 68 10.17 9.02 -5.92
N SER A 69 10.20 10.15 -5.21
CA SER A 69 11.44 10.80 -4.81
C SER A 69 12.16 9.99 -3.73
N GLN A 70 13.44 10.29 -3.48
CA GLN A 70 14.19 9.67 -2.37
C GLN A 70 13.54 9.90 -0.98
N GLU A 71 12.71 10.92 -0.88
CA GLU A 71 11.98 11.27 0.33
C GLU A 71 10.66 10.50 0.47
N GLY A 72 10.27 9.71 -0.54
CA GLY A 72 9.09 8.87 -0.54
C GLY A 72 7.80 9.54 -1.05
N CYS A 73 7.88 10.77 -1.58
CA CYS A 73 6.74 11.40 -2.25
C CYS A 73 6.56 10.86 -3.66
N PHE A 74 5.33 10.57 -4.08
CA PHE A 74 5.06 10.24 -5.46
C PHE A 74 5.37 11.45 -6.36
N GLU A 75 6.26 11.29 -7.33
CA GLU A 75 6.49 12.27 -8.41
C GLU A 75 5.46 12.09 -9.52
N THR A 76 5.13 10.83 -9.81
CA THR A 76 4.04 10.44 -10.73
C THR A 76 3.28 9.26 -10.16
N LEU A 77 1.98 9.20 -10.45
CA LEU A 77 1.14 8.03 -10.17
C LEU A 77 0.15 7.86 -11.32
N ASN A 78 0.19 6.73 -11.99
CA ASN A 78 -0.77 6.36 -13.01
C ASN A 78 -1.59 5.16 -12.51
N TYR A 79 -2.88 5.25 -12.73
CA TYR A 79 -3.86 4.22 -12.39
C TYR A 79 -4.75 3.96 -13.58
N SER A 80 -4.99 2.70 -13.87
CA SER A 80 -5.90 2.24 -14.91
C SER A 80 -6.71 1.06 -14.40
N ASP A 81 -8.02 1.14 -14.48
CA ASP A 81 -8.95 0.08 -14.07
C ASP A 81 -9.92 -0.18 -15.22
N LYS A 82 -9.78 -1.33 -15.89
CA LYS A 82 -10.59 -1.70 -17.05
C LYS A 82 -12.07 -1.94 -16.70
N PRO A 83 -12.40 -2.67 -15.59
CA PRO A 83 -13.77 -2.91 -15.22
C PRO A 83 -14.61 -1.64 -15.05
N SER A 84 -14.05 -0.60 -14.46
CA SER A 84 -14.73 0.69 -14.28
C SER A 84 -14.47 1.70 -15.40
N ASN A 85 -13.60 1.34 -16.37
CA ASN A 85 -13.11 2.24 -17.42
C ASN A 85 -12.52 3.54 -16.85
N SER A 86 -11.82 3.43 -15.70
CA SER A 86 -11.23 4.54 -14.99
C SER A 86 -9.75 4.68 -15.32
N HIS A 87 -9.33 5.92 -15.58
CA HIS A 87 -7.92 6.27 -15.80
C HIS A 87 -7.57 7.53 -15.02
N LEU A 88 -6.41 7.50 -14.38
CA LEU A 88 -5.86 8.64 -13.67
C LEU A 88 -4.36 8.70 -13.95
N ALA A 89 -3.86 9.87 -14.37
CA ALA A 89 -2.44 10.12 -14.54
C ALA A 89 -2.10 11.39 -13.76
N LEU A 90 -1.31 11.25 -12.70
CA LEU A 90 -0.95 12.32 -11.80
C LEU A 90 0.53 12.67 -11.93
N VAL A 91 0.82 13.96 -11.84
CA VAL A 91 2.19 14.49 -11.72
C VAL A 91 2.24 15.50 -10.60
N LEU A 92 3.25 15.38 -9.75
CA LEU A 92 3.49 16.30 -8.64
C LEU A 92 3.92 17.68 -9.16
N ASP A 93 3.26 18.73 -8.69
CA ASP A 93 3.60 20.13 -8.97
C ASP A 93 3.37 20.96 -7.69
N ALA A 94 4.47 21.29 -7.01
CA ALA A 94 4.46 21.94 -5.70
C ALA A 94 3.63 21.17 -4.68
N ASN A 95 2.50 21.72 -4.23
CA ASN A 95 1.61 21.11 -3.25
C ASN A 95 0.30 20.56 -3.87
N TYR A 96 0.36 20.20 -5.16
CA TYR A 96 -0.75 19.56 -5.87
C TYR A 96 -0.27 18.39 -6.70
N TYR A 97 -1.12 17.38 -6.84
CA TYR A 97 -1.08 16.50 -7.99
C TYR A 97 -1.99 17.06 -9.06
N LEU A 98 -1.41 17.26 -10.24
CA LEU A 98 -2.11 17.67 -11.43
C LEU A 98 -2.41 16.45 -12.29
N ASP A 99 -3.49 16.51 -13.05
CA ASP A 99 -3.68 15.63 -14.19
C ASP A 99 -2.53 15.84 -15.18
N ALA A 100 -1.87 14.76 -15.59
CA ALA A 100 -0.67 14.85 -16.43
C ALA A 100 -0.93 15.48 -17.81
N ILE A 101 -2.18 15.38 -18.32
CA ILE A 101 -2.57 15.88 -19.64
C ILE A 101 -3.22 17.25 -19.53
N SER A 102 -4.32 17.36 -18.78
CA SER A 102 -5.11 18.60 -18.69
C SER A 102 -4.49 19.65 -17.77
N ARG A 103 -3.55 19.25 -16.91
CA ARG A 103 -2.92 20.08 -15.86
C ARG A 103 -3.91 20.60 -14.81
N GLU A 104 -5.11 20.04 -14.75
CA GLU A 104 -6.07 20.34 -13.70
C GLU A 104 -5.59 19.83 -12.34
N LYS A 105 -5.85 20.61 -11.28
CA LYS A 105 -5.54 20.23 -9.91
C LYS A 105 -6.49 19.11 -9.46
N ARG A 106 -5.95 17.91 -9.25
CA ARG A 106 -6.71 16.73 -8.85
C ARG A 106 -6.67 16.51 -7.34
N ILE A 107 -5.48 16.67 -6.73
CA ILE A 107 -5.27 16.41 -5.31
C ILE A 107 -4.48 17.58 -4.74
N ARG A 108 -4.93 18.13 -3.63
CA ARG A 108 -4.16 19.08 -2.82
C ARG A 108 -3.38 18.30 -1.76
N LEU A 109 -2.16 18.71 -1.51
CA LEU A 109 -1.27 18.11 -0.51
C LEU A 109 -1.08 19.04 0.68
N GLN A 110 -0.69 18.45 1.82
CA GLN A 110 -0.26 19.13 3.03
C GLN A 110 1.03 18.49 3.56
N GLY A 111 1.67 19.17 4.53
CA GLY A 111 2.91 18.69 5.10
C GLY A 111 3.98 18.47 4.02
N LYS A 112 4.59 17.29 4.03
CA LYS A 112 5.58 16.89 3.04
C LYS A 112 4.94 16.54 1.69
N CYS A 113 4.04 15.58 1.68
CA CYS A 113 3.25 15.18 0.49
C CYS A 113 2.01 14.35 0.88
N GLN A 114 1.44 14.59 2.07
CA GLN A 114 0.24 13.90 2.52
C GLN A 114 -0.99 14.43 1.79
N LEU A 115 -1.98 13.54 1.61
CA LEU A 115 -3.29 13.91 1.06
C LEU A 115 -3.96 14.96 1.96
N ALA A 116 -4.42 16.05 1.38
CA ALA A 116 -5.20 17.07 2.08
C ALA A 116 -6.62 17.17 1.54
N GLU A 117 -6.80 17.12 0.20
CA GLU A 117 -8.10 17.35 -0.40
C GLU A 117 -8.17 16.76 -1.81
N LEU A 118 -9.34 16.24 -2.19
CA LEU A 118 -9.75 16.00 -3.58
C LEU A 118 -10.77 17.08 -3.99
N PRO A 119 -10.33 18.19 -4.60
CA PRO A 119 -11.20 19.34 -4.84
C PRO A 119 -12.44 19.03 -5.71
N ALA A 120 -12.30 18.12 -6.68
CA ALA A 120 -13.37 17.76 -7.60
C ALA A 120 -14.60 17.16 -6.91
N VAL A 121 -14.42 16.51 -5.75
CA VAL A 121 -15.49 15.86 -4.98
C VAL A 121 -15.66 16.45 -3.58
N GLY A 122 -14.87 17.48 -3.24
CA GLY A 122 -14.91 18.13 -1.92
C GLY A 122 -14.50 17.21 -0.77
N MET A 123 -13.70 16.18 -1.03
CA MET A 123 -13.15 15.31 0.01
C MET A 123 -12.01 16.01 0.72
N VAL A 124 -12.08 16.08 2.04
CA VAL A 124 -11.03 16.62 2.92
C VAL A 124 -10.47 15.50 3.77
N TYR A 125 -9.14 15.45 3.92
CA TYR A 125 -8.43 14.43 4.68
C TYR A 125 -7.86 14.98 5.98
N GLU A 126 -7.96 14.17 7.04
CA GLU A 126 -7.36 14.42 8.35
C GLU A 126 -6.24 13.39 8.58
N THR A 127 -5.08 13.84 9.08
CA THR A 127 -3.95 13.00 9.43
C THR A 127 -3.77 12.92 10.94
N ASN A 128 -3.16 11.82 11.42
CA ASN A 128 -2.72 11.70 12.81
C ASN A 128 -1.29 12.28 13.01
N ASP A 129 -0.77 12.21 14.26
CA ASP A 129 0.58 12.69 14.62
C ASP A 129 1.72 11.95 13.87
N ARG A 130 1.43 10.79 13.28
CA ARG A 130 2.37 10.02 12.45
C ARG A 130 2.17 10.29 10.96
N GLU A 131 1.39 11.31 10.60
CA GLU A 131 1.11 11.76 9.23
C GLU A 131 0.26 10.81 8.36
N PHE A 132 -0.24 9.69 8.92
CA PHE A 132 -1.16 8.81 8.21
C PHE A 132 -2.55 9.45 8.09
N VAL A 133 -3.16 9.35 6.92
CA VAL A 133 -4.56 9.73 6.72
C VAL A 133 -5.45 8.79 7.52
N VAL A 134 -6.15 9.30 8.53
CA VAL A 134 -7.05 8.52 9.39
C VAL A 134 -8.51 8.75 9.09
N LYS A 135 -8.84 9.84 8.40
CA LYS A 135 -10.20 10.16 8.01
C LYS A 135 -10.23 10.96 6.71
N GLY A 136 -11.22 10.68 5.87
CA GLY A 136 -11.61 11.48 4.72
C GLY A 136 -13.10 11.79 4.82
N HIS A 137 -13.52 13.00 4.47
CA HIS A 137 -14.95 13.32 4.52
C HIS A 137 -15.36 14.38 3.49
N THR A 138 -16.59 14.24 3.04
CA THR A 138 -17.37 15.27 2.33
C THR A 138 -18.59 15.64 3.18
N SER A 139 -19.53 16.41 2.64
CA SER A 139 -20.85 16.64 3.27
C SER A 139 -21.71 15.35 3.37
N GLU A 140 -21.43 14.32 2.53
CA GLU A 140 -22.29 13.14 2.39
C GLU A 140 -21.62 11.84 2.83
N VAL A 141 -20.29 11.78 2.78
CA VAL A 141 -19.52 10.57 3.05
C VAL A 141 -18.46 10.85 4.09
N SER A 142 -18.28 9.92 5.03
CA SER A 142 -17.14 9.90 5.96
C SER A 142 -16.45 8.56 5.90
N THR A 143 -15.16 8.56 5.61
CA THR A 143 -14.31 7.35 5.56
C THR A 143 -13.28 7.41 6.67
N THR A 144 -13.12 6.33 7.43
CA THR A 144 -12.06 6.15 8.44
C THR A 144 -11.11 5.06 7.97
N TYR A 145 -9.79 5.30 8.15
CA TYR A 145 -8.72 4.39 7.76
C TYR A 145 -8.03 3.84 9.00
N ARG A 146 -7.57 2.60 8.93
CA ARG A 146 -6.88 1.93 10.03
C ARG A 146 -5.55 1.38 9.55
N TYR A 147 -4.54 1.50 10.41
CA TYR A 147 -3.18 1.03 10.17
C TYR A 147 -2.67 0.26 11.37
N ASP A 148 -1.71 -0.61 11.17
CA ASP A 148 -0.94 -1.20 12.25
C ASP A 148 0.20 -0.27 12.72
N ASP A 149 1.01 -0.76 13.67
CA ASP A 149 2.13 0.02 14.23
C ASP A 149 3.24 0.29 13.21
N GLU A 150 3.37 -0.53 12.15
CA GLU A 150 4.33 -0.35 11.06
C GLU A 150 3.77 0.48 9.91
N GLY A 151 2.51 0.92 9.98
CA GLY A 151 1.83 1.71 8.95
C GLY A 151 1.18 0.89 7.83
N TYR A 152 1.05 -0.44 8.01
CA TYR A 152 0.32 -1.27 7.05
C TYR A 152 -1.18 -1.01 7.14
N PRO A 153 -1.90 -0.78 6.00
CA PRO A 153 -3.34 -0.57 6.01
C PRO A 153 -4.09 -1.82 6.47
N LEU A 154 -4.91 -1.68 7.51
CA LEU A 154 -5.78 -2.74 8.02
C LEU A 154 -7.21 -2.63 7.52
N GLY A 155 -7.48 -1.70 6.61
CA GLY A 155 -8.77 -1.49 5.99
C GLY A 155 -9.38 -0.13 6.28
N LYS A 156 -10.59 0.06 5.74
CA LYS A 156 -11.33 1.33 5.82
C LYS A 156 -12.83 1.09 6.04
N THR A 157 -13.50 2.07 6.62
CA THR A 157 -14.96 2.08 6.78
C THR A 157 -15.50 3.38 6.22
N SER A 158 -16.35 3.30 5.21
CA SER A 158 -17.03 4.43 4.59
C SER A 158 -18.49 4.44 5.00
N LYS A 159 -18.97 5.59 5.49
CA LYS A 159 -20.35 5.79 5.93
C LYS A 159 -21.01 6.91 5.14
N THR A 160 -22.19 6.64 4.66
CA THR A 160 -23.15 7.61 4.14
C THR A 160 -24.35 7.66 5.09
N LYS A 161 -25.37 8.47 4.75
CA LYS A 161 -26.62 8.50 5.51
C LYS A 161 -27.32 7.13 5.56
N ASP A 162 -27.22 6.35 4.48
CA ASP A 162 -28.04 5.15 4.28
C ASP A 162 -27.23 3.84 4.26
N ALA A 163 -25.89 3.94 4.20
CA ALA A 163 -25.02 2.77 4.04
C ALA A 163 -23.72 2.90 4.82
N GLU A 164 -23.24 1.77 5.33
CA GLU A 164 -21.90 1.59 5.88
C GLU A 164 -21.20 0.45 5.14
N LEU A 165 -20.12 0.78 4.44
CA LEU A 165 -19.23 -0.20 3.79
C LEU A 165 -17.94 -0.29 4.61
N SER A 166 -17.60 -1.48 5.08
CA SER A 166 -16.40 -1.70 5.89
C SER A 166 -15.58 -2.86 5.36
N THR A 167 -14.31 -2.64 5.11
CA THR A 167 -13.32 -3.69 4.79
C THR A 167 -12.30 -3.77 5.92
N VAL A 168 -12.06 -4.99 6.39
CA VAL A 168 -11.09 -5.29 7.46
C VAL A 168 -10.14 -6.36 6.97
N ALA A 169 -8.85 -6.03 6.89
CA ALA A 169 -7.78 -6.96 6.60
C ALA A 169 -7.09 -7.43 7.89
N THR A 170 -6.71 -8.70 7.91
CA THR A 170 -5.99 -9.34 9.02
C THR A 170 -4.78 -10.05 8.43
N PRO A 171 -3.56 -9.47 8.53
CA PRO A 171 -2.33 -10.15 8.14
C PRO A 171 -2.15 -11.45 8.93
N SER A 172 -1.73 -12.50 8.25
CA SER A 172 -1.45 -13.82 8.86
C SER A 172 -0.05 -13.90 9.46
N ASP A 173 0.85 -12.97 9.08
CA ASP A 173 2.23 -12.89 9.52
C ASP A 173 2.60 -11.44 9.86
N THR A 174 3.41 -11.25 10.90
CA THR A 174 3.82 -9.91 11.35
C THR A 174 4.81 -9.23 10.42
N ARG A 175 5.56 -9.97 9.63
CA ARG A 175 6.56 -9.46 8.68
C ARG A 175 6.05 -9.47 7.25
N LYS A 176 5.32 -10.52 6.86
CA LYS A 176 4.73 -10.73 5.54
C LYS A 176 3.30 -10.21 5.51
N LYS A 177 3.15 -8.89 5.61
CA LYS A 177 1.86 -8.22 5.80
C LYS A 177 0.86 -8.46 4.67
N HIS A 178 1.35 -8.75 3.46
CA HIS A 178 0.51 -9.01 2.29
C HIS A 178 -0.05 -10.44 2.24
N ASP A 179 0.38 -11.33 3.17
CA ASP A 179 -0.33 -12.60 3.42
C ASP A 179 -1.47 -12.30 4.41
N TYR A 180 -2.66 -12.05 3.91
CA TYR A 180 -3.80 -11.65 4.73
C TYR A 180 -5.10 -12.36 4.35
N SER A 181 -6.08 -12.28 5.24
CA SER A 181 -7.49 -12.45 4.94
C SER A 181 -8.23 -11.14 5.17
N SER A 182 -9.27 -10.87 4.40
CA SER A 182 -10.13 -9.71 4.60
C SER A 182 -11.60 -10.06 4.52
N VAL A 183 -12.42 -9.22 5.16
CA VAL A 183 -13.88 -9.31 5.13
C VAL A 183 -14.42 -7.94 4.79
N THR A 184 -15.29 -7.88 3.78
CA THR A 184 -16.04 -6.67 3.43
C THR A 184 -17.50 -6.83 3.82
N THR A 185 -18.04 -5.85 4.51
CA THR A 185 -19.45 -5.83 4.93
C THR A 185 -20.14 -4.58 4.42
N LEU A 186 -21.40 -4.74 3.99
CA LEU A 186 -22.33 -3.66 3.70
C LEU A 186 -23.46 -3.71 4.73
N ASN A 187 -23.61 -2.65 5.54
CA ASN A 187 -24.59 -2.59 6.64
C ASN A 187 -24.50 -3.82 7.55
N SER A 188 -23.28 -4.21 7.94
CA SER A 188 -22.95 -5.39 8.76
C SER A 188 -23.21 -6.75 8.10
N LYS A 189 -23.70 -6.81 6.84
CA LYS A 189 -23.82 -8.04 6.08
C LYS A 189 -22.55 -8.29 5.29
N VAL A 190 -21.94 -9.47 5.42
CA VAL A 190 -20.79 -9.87 4.60
C VAL A 190 -21.21 -9.90 3.14
N ILE A 191 -20.47 -9.17 2.30
CA ILE A 191 -20.65 -9.14 0.84
C ILE A 191 -19.50 -9.78 0.10
N ASP A 192 -18.28 -9.72 0.63
CA ASP A 192 -17.14 -10.49 0.12
C ASP A 192 -16.15 -10.87 1.23
N THR A 193 -15.33 -11.87 0.93
CA THR A 193 -14.14 -12.22 1.69
C THR A 193 -12.99 -12.40 0.72
N ALA A 194 -11.77 -11.99 1.13
CA ALA A 194 -10.59 -12.21 0.31
C ALA A 194 -9.49 -12.91 1.10
N LYS A 195 -8.63 -13.61 0.38
CA LYS A 195 -7.39 -14.21 0.89
C LYS A 195 -6.28 -13.92 -0.09
N GLN A 196 -5.17 -13.37 0.41
CA GLN A 196 -3.97 -13.11 -0.37
C GLN A 196 -2.79 -13.89 0.20
N SER A 197 -1.94 -14.41 -0.69
CA SER A 197 -0.69 -15.09 -0.36
C SER A 197 0.37 -14.73 -1.38
N CYS A 198 1.57 -14.36 -0.93
CA CYS A 198 2.57 -13.71 -1.75
C CYS A 198 3.95 -14.39 -1.69
N GLU A 199 4.70 -14.21 -2.78
CA GLU A 199 6.14 -14.32 -2.82
C GLU A 199 6.75 -12.94 -2.56
N TYR A 200 7.93 -12.91 -1.91
CA TYR A 200 8.52 -11.67 -1.40
C TYR A 200 9.94 -11.47 -1.89
N ASP A 201 10.30 -10.21 -2.11
CA ASP A 201 11.67 -9.80 -2.33
C ASP A 201 12.45 -9.65 -0.99
N ARG A 202 13.72 -9.22 -1.09
CA ARG A 202 14.59 -9.02 0.08
C ARG A 202 14.11 -7.91 1.02
N HIS A 203 13.29 -6.97 0.54
CA HIS A 203 12.70 -5.86 1.33
C HIS A 203 11.36 -6.26 1.96
N LEU A 204 10.93 -7.51 1.76
CA LEU A 204 9.60 -8.02 2.12
C LEU A 204 8.47 -7.23 1.46
N ASN A 205 8.70 -6.76 0.24
CA ASN A 205 7.65 -6.34 -0.66
C ASN A 205 7.21 -7.52 -1.52
N PRO A 206 5.92 -7.62 -1.86
CA PRO A 206 5.44 -8.72 -2.69
C PRO A 206 5.98 -8.61 -4.11
N SER A 207 6.55 -9.69 -4.65
CA SER A 207 6.92 -9.80 -6.06
C SER A 207 5.76 -10.36 -6.89
N SER A 208 5.01 -11.30 -6.33
CA SER A 208 3.80 -11.86 -6.91
C SER A 208 2.87 -12.33 -5.80
N CYS A 209 1.55 -12.18 -6.00
CA CYS A 209 0.55 -12.71 -5.06
C CYS A 209 -0.55 -13.45 -5.80
N VAL A 210 -1.14 -14.44 -5.13
CA VAL A 210 -2.42 -15.02 -5.50
C VAL A 210 -3.47 -14.38 -4.60
N LEU A 211 -4.49 -13.79 -5.21
CA LEU A 211 -5.63 -13.18 -4.53
C LEU A 211 -6.90 -13.95 -4.90
N GLU A 212 -7.58 -14.49 -3.89
CA GLU A 212 -8.86 -15.17 -4.01
C GLU A 212 -9.93 -14.30 -3.35
N ILE A 213 -10.96 -13.93 -4.12
CA ILE A 213 -12.11 -13.15 -3.63
C ILE A 213 -13.36 -13.99 -3.77
N THR A 214 -14.07 -14.20 -2.67
CA THR A 214 -15.38 -14.87 -2.67
C THR A 214 -16.46 -13.82 -2.56
N ASP A 215 -17.23 -13.62 -3.65
CA ASP A 215 -18.43 -12.79 -3.64
C ASP A 215 -19.57 -13.55 -2.95
N ALA A 216 -19.91 -13.10 -1.74
CA ALA A 216 -20.99 -13.63 -0.92
C ALA A 216 -22.31 -12.85 -1.09
N SER A 217 -22.34 -11.84 -1.95
CA SER A 217 -23.55 -11.07 -2.26
C SER A 217 -24.52 -11.85 -3.14
N VAL A 218 -24.01 -12.84 -3.87
CA VAL A 218 -24.78 -13.74 -4.76
C VAL A 218 -24.96 -15.13 -4.15
N THR A 219 -25.92 -15.89 -4.66
CA THR A 219 -26.19 -17.25 -4.19
C THR A 219 -26.28 -18.22 -5.38
N PRO A 220 -25.43 -19.28 -5.43
CA PRO A 220 -24.32 -19.58 -4.50
C PRO A 220 -23.19 -18.55 -4.61
N PRO A 221 -22.34 -18.42 -3.56
CA PRO A 221 -21.16 -17.55 -3.61
C PRO A 221 -20.23 -17.90 -4.77
N VAL A 222 -19.62 -16.87 -5.38
CA VAL A 222 -18.71 -17.03 -6.53
C VAL A 222 -17.28 -16.71 -6.11
N LEU A 223 -16.36 -17.62 -6.47
CA LEU A 223 -14.93 -17.43 -6.24
C LEU A 223 -14.29 -16.84 -7.49
N HIS A 224 -13.60 -15.71 -7.32
CA HIS A 224 -12.74 -15.08 -8.32
C HIS A 224 -11.29 -15.24 -7.92
N LYS A 225 -10.42 -15.54 -8.87
CA LYS A 225 -8.97 -15.66 -8.66
C LYS A 225 -8.24 -14.64 -9.50
N PHE A 226 -7.24 -14.04 -8.89
CA PHE A 226 -6.38 -13.05 -9.52
C PHE A 226 -4.92 -13.34 -9.17
N THR A 227 -4.04 -12.87 -10.02
CA THR A 227 -2.61 -12.77 -9.73
C THR A 227 -2.23 -11.29 -9.67
N ILE A 228 -1.57 -10.88 -8.58
CA ILE A 228 -0.94 -9.58 -8.50
C ILE A 228 0.53 -9.76 -8.88
N GLN A 229 1.02 -8.96 -9.82
CA GLN A 229 2.40 -8.96 -10.29
C GLN A 229 3.03 -7.60 -10.00
N ASN A 230 4.20 -7.61 -9.37
CA ASN A 230 4.93 -6.40 -9.01
C ASN A 230 6.30 -6.36 -9.68
N GLU A 231 6.62 -5.23 -10.26
CA GLU A 231 7.97 -4.85 -10.67
C GLU A 231 8.39 -3.65 -9.82
N ILE A 232 9.46 -3.79 -9.00
CA ILE A 232 9.86 -2.78 -8.03
C ILE A 232 11.34 -2.48 -8.21
N ASN A 233 11.68 -1.21 -8.34
CA ASN A 233 13.05 -0.71 -8.34
C ASN A 233 13.29 0.18 -7.13
N TYR A 234 14.47 0.06 -6.55
CA TYR A 234 14.89 0.77 -5.35
C TYR A 234 16.01 1.77 -5.66
N TYR A 235 16.16 2.78 -4.80
CA TYR A 235 17.29 3.72 -4.83
C TYR A 235 18.59 3.06 -4.46
#